data_7d184a548233189d9f1cebf1cd9aa678
#
_entry.id   7d184a548233189d9f1cebf1cd9aa678
#
_cell.length_a   1.000
_cell.length_b   1.000
_cell.length_c   1.000
_cell.angle_alpha   90.00
_cell.angle_beta   90.00
_cell.angle_gamma   90.00
#
_symmetry.space_group_name_H-M   'P 1'
#
loop_
_entity.id
_entity.type
_entity.pdbx_description
1 polymer ?
#
loop_
_entity_poly.entity_id
_entity_poly.type
_entity_poly.pdbx_seq_one_letter_code
_entity_poly.pdbx_strand_id
1 'polypeptide(L)'
;GHSRLILSKLGEKGRLVVFDKDPQAIAVAQDLAAQDARVSVVHDGFAGFQAALDKLGIAQIDGALFDLGISSPQIDDASRGFSFRFDAPLDMRMDTTRGQSAADWLAVASEEEINEVIKNYGEERFSRAIARAIVAQRGETPIDTTSKLAKIAAQCVRTRERGQDPATRTFQAIRIFINRELDEIQAVLPQAVERLNLGGRLAVIAFHSLEDRLVKQFIRQYATHAPLPKWAMVREADLPPPPLRAIGKAIKASGAEVAANPRARSAVLRVAERTAGQFDFQAA
;
A
#
# COMPACT_ATOMS: atom_id res chain seq x y z
N GLY A 1 2.38 -3.16 17.17
CA GLY A 1 1.11 -3.14 16.47
C GLY A 1 0.63 -4.56 16.13
N HIS A 2 0.16 -4.75 14.92
CA HIS A 2 -0.48 -5.98 14.43
C HIS A 2 0.37 -7.24 14.64
N SER A 3 1.67 -7.21 14.34
CA SER A 3 2.56 -8.37 14.48
C SER A 3 2.58 -8.93 15.92
N ARG A 4 2.66 -8.07 16.94
CA ARG A 4 2.65 -8.50 18.35
C ARG A 4 1.31 -9.10 18.76
N LEU A 5 0.19 -8.53 18.26
CA LEU A 5 -1.14 -9.05 18.53
C LEU A 5 -1.35 -10.42 17.86
N ILE A 6 -0.94 -10.57 16.61
CA ILE A 6 -1.00 -11.86 15.89
C ILE A 6 -0.15 -12.89 16.66
N LEU A 7 1.09 -12.55 16.98
CA LEU A 7 2.00 -13.45 17.69
C LEU A 7 1.43 -13.92 19.05
N SER A 8 0.70 -13.05 19.78
CA SER A 8 0.03 -13.40 21.03
C SER A 8 -1.14 -14.38 20.86
N LYS A 9 -1.65 -14.54 19.64
CA LYS A 9 -2.73 -15.47 19.30
C LYS A 9 -2.25 -16.77 18.67
N LEU A 10 -1.00 -16.80 18.20
CA LEU A 10 -0.41 -18.01 17.63
C LEU A 10 -0.06 -19.02 18.72
N GLY A 11 -0.34 -20.29 18.45
CA GLY A 11 0.12 -21.42 19.27
C GLY A 11 1.63 -21.62 19.16
N GLU A 12 2.16 -22.58 19.92
CA GLU A 12 3.61 -22.88 19.99
C GLU A 12 4.23 -23.23 18.62
N LYS A 13 3.48 -23.87 17.74
CA LYS A 13 3.91 -24.28 16.40
C LYS A 13 3.61 -23.22 15.34
N GLY A 14 2.97 -22.11 15.72
CA GLY A 14 2.64 -21.03 14.79
C GLY A 14 3.91 -20.32 14.31
N ARG A 15 3.88 -19.81 13.09
CA ARG A 15 4.98 -19.02 12.50
C ARG A 15 4.44 -17.68 12.06
N LEU A 16 5.20 -16.61 12.29
CA LEU A 16 4.90 -15.27 11.82
C LEU A 16 6.04 -14.78 10.93
N VAL A 17 5.74 -14.47 9.68
CA VAL A 17 6.69 -13.82 8.77
C VAL A 17 6.32 -12.35 8.66
N VAL A 18 7.27 -11.48 8.96
CA VAL A 18 7.09 -10.02 8.91
C VAL A 18 7.90 -9.46 7.75
N PHE A 19 7.22 -8.71 6.89
CA PHE A 19 7.83 -8.01 5.75
C PHE A 19 7.81 -6.51 5.99
N ASP A 20 8.90 -5.84 5.69
CA ASP A 20 8.94 -4.39 5.57
C ASP A 20 10.07 -3.96 4.63
N LYS A 21 9.91 -2.82 3.97
CA LYS A 21 10.96 -2.17 3.17
C LYS A 21 11.82 -1.24 4.00
N ASP A 22 11.26 -0.69 5.09
CA ASP A 22 11.90 0.34 5.90
C ASP A 22 12.95 -0.29 6.83
N PRO A 23 14.24 0.08 6.70
CA PRO A 23 15.27 -0.42 7.60
C PRO A 23 14.98 -0.18 9.08
N GLN A 24 14.28 0.90 9.44
CA GLN A 24 13.91 1.18 10.83
C GLN A 24 12.83 0.20 11.33
N ALA A 25 11.84 -0.11 10.49
CA ALA A 25 10.83 -1.11 10.83
C ALA A 25 11.44 -2.51 10.91
N ILE A 26 12.38 -2.83 10.02
CA ILE A 26 13.13 -4.09 10.05
C ILE A 26 13.92 -4.25 11.33
N ALA A 27 14.61 -3.22 11.83
CA ALA A 27 15.33 -3.27 13.11
C ALA A 27 14.38 -3.64 14.27
N VAL A 28 13.20 -3.01 14.34
CA VAL A 28 12.17 -3.34 15.35
C VAL A 28 11.63 -4.76 15.19
N ALA A 29 11.50 -5.25 13.96
CA ALA A 29 11.06 -6.62 13.69
C ALA A 29 12.13 -7.65 14.08
N GLN A 30 13.40 -7.34 13.89
CA GLN A 30 14.54 -8.16 14.30
C GLN A 30 14.61 -8.29 15.82
N ASP A 31 14.36 -7.20 16.57
CA ASP A 31 14.25 -7.26 18.03
C ASP A 31 13.12 -8.18 18.48
N LEU A 32 11.99 -8.19 17.77
CA LEU A 32 10.90 -9.12 18.04
C LEU A 32 11.30 -10.57 17.73
N ALA A 33 12.00 -10.82 16.64
CA ALA A 33 12.48 -12.15 16.26
C ALA A 33 13.54 -12.68 17.25
N ALA A 34 14.37 -11.80 17.81
CA ALA A 34 15.32 -12.19 18.86
C ALA A 34 14.64 -12.65 20.16
N GLN A 35 13.41 -12.19 20.41
CA GLN A 35 12.61 -12.53 21.59
C GLN A 35 11.70 -13.73 21.39
N ASP A 36 11.35 -14.07 20.14
CA ASP A 36 10.42 -15.15 19.81
C ASP A 36 10.83 -15.88 18.51
N ALA A 37 11.27 -17.12 18.66
CA ALA A 37 11.75 -17.95 17.56
C ALA A 37 10.70 -18.26 16.48
N ARG A 38 9.41 -17.99 16.73
CA ARG A 38 8.33 -18.15 15.74
C ARG A 38 8.33 -17.04 14.69
N VAL A 39 9.09 -15.95 14.91
CA VAL A 39 9.14 -14.78 14.03
C VAL A 39 10.29 -14.90 13.04
N SER A 40 9.99 -14.74 11.76
CA SER A 40 10.98 -14.57 10.68
C SER A 40 10.81 -13.17 10.07
N VAL A 41 11.92 -12.50 9.78
CA VAL A 41 11.90 -11.13 9.23
C VAL A 41 12.44 -11.14 7.82
N VAL A 42 11.74 -10.46 6.91
CA VAL A 42 12.11 -10.29 5.51
C VAL A 42 12.21 -8.79 5.21
N HIS A 43 13.42 -8.33 4.90
CA HIS A 43 13.68 -6.96 4.45
C HIS A 43 13.50 -6.89 2.94
N ASP A 44 12.25 -6.79 2.50
CA ASP A 44 11.91 -6.64 1.08
C ASP A 44 10.52 -6.03 0.90
N GLY A 45 10.19 -5.65 -0.35
CA GLY A 45 8.86 -5.26 -0.74
C GLY A 45 7.91 -6.44 -0.88
N PHE A 46 6.62 -6.13 -0.95
CA PHE A 46 5.59 -7.15 -1.08
C PHE A 46 5.68 -7.96 -2.39
N ALA A 47 6.24 -7.39 -3.46
CA ALA A 47 6.44 -8.11 -4.72
C ALA A 47 7.31 -9.37 -4.56
N GLY A 48 8.21 -9.40 -3.57
CA GLY A 48 9.05 -10.55 -3.24
C GLY A 48 8.41 -11.61 -2.34
N PHE A 49 7.12 -11.51 -2.04
CA PHE A 49 6.41 -12.32 -1.06
C PHE A 49 6.57 -13.83 -1.28
N GLN A 50 6.26 -14.32 -2.48
CA GLN A 50 6.33 -15.74 -2.81
C GLN A 50 7.75 -16.29 -2.72
N ALA A 51 8.71 -15.57 -3.29
CA ALA A 51 10.12 -15.96 -3.26
C ALA A 51 10.69 -16.00 -1.83
N ALA A 52 10.24 -15.10 -0.96
CA ALA A 52 10.63 -15.10 0.44
C ALA A 52 10.07 -16.29 1.21
N LEU A 53 8.79 -16.64 0.98
CA LEU A 53 8.18 -17.84 1.57
C LEU A 53 8.89 -19.13 1.12
N ASP A 54 9.28 -19.22 -0.17
CA ASP A 54 10.04 -20.35 -0.70
C ASP A 54 11.39 -20.50 0.00
N LYS A 55 12.13 -19.40 0.16
CA LYS A 55 13.40 -19.37 0.91
C LYS A 55 13.25 -19.83 2.37
N LEU A 56 12.11 -19.54 2.99
CA LEU A 56 11.80 -19.95 4.36
C LEU A 56 11.20 -21.36 4.46
N GLY A 57 11.04 -22.07 3.34
CA GLY A 57 10.44 -23.41 3.28
C GLY A 57 8.95 -23.41 3.67
N ILE A 58 8.24 -22.31 3.39
CA ILE A 58 6.82 -22.15 3.71
C ILE A 58 6.02 -22.31 2.42
N ALA A 59 5.42 -23.49 2.23
CA ALA A 59 4.63 -23.75 1.04
C ALA A 59 3.26 -23.05 1.07
N GLN A 60 2.62 -23.02 2.24
CA GLN A 60 1.30 -22.42 2.43
C GLN A 60 1.21 -21.66 3.75
N ILE A 61 0.23 -20.77 3.86
CA ILE A 61 -0.04 -19.92 5.02
C ILE A 61 -1.54 -19.96 5.36
N ASP A 62 -1.88 -19.73 6.62
CA ASP A 62 -3.26 -19.68 7.11
C ASP A 62 -3.85 -18.27 7.08
N GLY A 63 -3.00 -17.27 6.94
CA GLY A 63 -3.44 -15.88 6.84
C GLY A 63 -2.36 -14.95 6.33
N ALA A 64 -2.79 -13.91 5.62
CA ALA A 64 -1.96 -12.79 5.21
C ALA A 64 -2.64 -11.49 5.64
N LEU A 65 -1.91 -10.62 6.33
CA LEU A 65 -2.35 -9.26 6.68
C LEU A 65 -1.42 -8.24 6.01
N PHE A 66 -1.99 -7.38 5.20
CA PHE A 66 -1.31 -6.24 4.61
C PHE A 66 -1.82 -4.95 5.23
N ASP A 67 -0.93 -4.20 5.87
CA ASP A 67 -1.17 -2.87 6.43
C ASP A 67 -0.48 -1.87 5.50
N LEU A 68 -1.24 -1.31 4.56
CA LEU A 68 -0.71 -0.54 3.43
C LEU A 68 -0.35 0.89 3.82
N GLY A 69 0.37 1.57 2.94
CA GLY A 69 0.73 2.98 3.08
C GLY A 69 1.95 3.20 3.96
N ILE A 70 1.99 4.35 4.64
CA ILE A 70 3.12 4.81 5.45
C ILE A 70 2.88 4.67 6.94
N SER A 71 3.94 4.38 7.67
CA SER A 71 3.90 4.24 9.11
C SER A 71 3.95 5.59 9.84
N SER A 72 3.49 5.62 11.10
CA SER A 72 3.59 6.81 11.93
C SER A 72 5.03 7.30 12.12
N PRO A 73 6.03 6.45 12.40
CA PRO A 73 7.42 6.88 12.47
C PRO A 73 7.92 7.57 11.20
N GLN A 74 7.53 7.08 10.00
CA GLN A 74 7.91 7.71 8.73
C GLN A 74 7.33 9.11 8.57
N ILE A 75 6.10 9.35 9.03
CA ILE A 75 5.46 10.68 8.99
C ILE A 75 6.07 11.63 10.03
N ASP A 76 6.40 11.11 11.20
CA ASP A 76 6.84 11.91 12.35
C ASP A 76 8.33 12.26 12.27
N ASP A 77 9.12 11.47 11.55
CA ASP A 77 10.52 11.79 11.24
C ASP A 77 10.60 12.73 10.03
N ALA A 78 10.83 14.01 10.30
CA ALA A 78 10.92 15.02 9.26
C ALA A 78 11.99 14.69 8.20
N SER A 79 13.12 14.08 8.59
CA SER A 79 14.23 13.75 7.68
C SER A 79 13.85 12.77 6.57
N ARG A 80 12.73 12.02 6.73
CA ARG A 80 12.21 11.07 5.74
C ARG A 80 11.47 11.75 4.58
N GLY A 81 11.09 13.02 4.70
CA GLY A 81 10.47 13.80 3.63
C GLY A 81 9.00 13.46 3.30
N PHE A 82 8.32 12.63 4.10
CA PHE A 82 6.91 12.27 3.87
C PHE A 82 5.91 13.36 4.25
N SER A 83 6.33 14.30 5.11
CA SER A 83 5.47 15.36 5.63
C SER A 83 6.02 16.73 5.25
N PHE A 84 5.12 17.63 4.89
CA PHE A 84 5.44 19.04 4.62
C PHE A 84 5.16 19.97 5.83
N ARG A 85 4.95 19.39 7.01
CA ARG A 85 4.75 20.16 8.26
C ARG A 85 6.03 20.85 8.71
N PHE A 86 7.17 20.28 8.34
CA PHE A 86 8.50 20.80 8.61
C PHE A 86 9.27 20.92 7.31
N ASP A 87 10.20 21.86 7.25
CA ASP A 87 11.14 21.94 6.14
C ASP A 87 12.24 20.91 6.34
N ALA A 88 12.32 19.95 5.42
CA ALA A 88 13.19 18.79 5.53
C ALA A 88 13.60 18.29 4.14
N PRO A 89 14.64 17.45 4.03
CA PRO A 89 15.02 16.84 2.75
C PRO A 89 13.83 16.13 2.11
N LEU A 90 13.68 16.26 0.79
CA LEU A 90 12.60 15.67 0.01
C LEU A 90 13.00 14.26 -0.44
N ASP A 91 13.04 13.31 0.50
CA ASP A 91 13.43 11.92 0.21
C ASP A 91 12.23 11.06 -0.23
N MET A 92 11.25 10.83 0.64
CA MET A 92 10.05 10.00 0.45
C MET A 92 10.29 8.50 0.20
N ARG A 93 11.51 7.99 0.28
CA ARG A 93 11.75 6.55 0.16
C ARG A 93 11.36 5.82 1.45
N MET A 94 10.64 4.71 1.35
CA MET A 94 10.45 3.78 2.46
C MET A 94 11.75 3.03 2.73
N ASP A 95 12.41 2.50 1.69
CA ASP A 95 13.74 1.92 1.77
C ASP A 95 14.79 2.98 1.41
N THR A 96 15.44 3.54 2.42
CA THR A 96 16.46 4.58 2.22
C THR A 96 17.80 4.04 1.70
N THR A 97 17.96 2.72 1.64
CA THR A 97 19.21 2.08 1.21
C THR A 97 19.32 1.93 -0.32
N ARG A 98 18.20 2.09 -1.05
CA ARG A 98 18.15 1.89 -2.51
C ARG A 98 17.13 2.82 -3.18
N GLY A 99 17.25 2.94 -4.51
CA GLY A 99 16.39 3.77 -5.33
C GLY A 99 16.72 5.26 -5.26
N GLN A 100 16.00 6.06 -6.02
CA GLN A 100 16.13 7.51 -6.05
C GLN A 100 15.15 8.18 -5.09
N SER A 101 15.56 9.30 -4.49
CA SER A 101 14.68 10.14 -3.68
C SER A 101 13.67 10.89 -4.56
N ALA A 102 12.64 11.46 -3.93
CA ALA A 102 11.72 12.34 -4.62
C ALA A 102 12.42 13.58 -5.21
N ALA A 103 13.41 14.12 -4.51
CA ALA A 103 14.22 15.24 -5.02
C ALA A 103 15.01 14.83 -6.27
N ASP A 104 15.68 13.65 -6.25
CA ASP A 104 16.45 13.17 -7.40
C ASP A 104 15.55 12.94 -8.62
N TRP A 105 14.38 12.34 -8.41
CA TRP A 105 13.42 12.14 -9.48
C TRP A 105 12.90 13.47 -10.05
N LEU A 106 12.48 14.40 -9.20
CA LEU A 106 11.99 15.71 -9.65
C LEU A 106 13.06 16.53 -10.38
N ALA A 107 14.34 16.30 -10.09
CA ALA A 107 15.44 17.00 -10.76
C ALA A 107 15.53 16.66 -12.25
N VAL A 108 15.13 15.42 -12.65
CA VAL A 108 15.35 14.90 -14.01
C VAL A 108 14.06 14.55 -14.77
N ALA A 109 12.96 14.27 -14.07
CA ALA A 109 11.71 13.85 -14.69
C ALA A 109 11.14 14.90 -15.66
N SER A 110 10.58 14.50 -16.77
CA SER A 110 9.91 15.39 -17.71
C SER A 110 8.64 16.02 -17.14
N GLU A 111 8.17 17.14 -17.70
CA GLU A 111 6.88 17.76 -17.32
C GLU A 111 5.74 16.75 -17.46
N GLU A 112 5.77 15.93 -18.52
CA GLU A 112 4.74 14.92 -18.80
C GLU A 112 4.73 13.83 -17.72
N GLU A 113 5.89 13.26 -17.37
CA GLU A 113 5.99 12.23 -16.32
C GLU A 113 5.50 12.76 -14.96
N ILE A 114 5.90 13.97 -14.58
CA ILE A 114 5.44 14.60 -13.33
C ILE A 114 3.94 14.81 -13.36
N ASN A 115 3.39 15.30 -14.49
CA ASN A 115 1.95 15.49 -14.66
C ASN A 115 1.18 14.16 -14.54
N GLU A 116 1.64 13.09 -15.19
CA GLU A 116 1.00 11.78 -15.12
C GLU A 116 1.02 11.20 -13.70
N VAL A 117 2.14 11.29 -13.01
CA VAL A 117 2.26 10.84 -11.63
C VAL A 117 1.29 11.59 -10.72
N ILE A 118 1.29 12.92 -10.77
CA ILE A 118 0.42 13.75 -9.91
C ILE A 118 -1.06 13.54 -10.24
N LYS A 119 -1.40 13.37 -11.52
CA LYS A 119 -2.76 13.12 -11.98
C LYS A 119 -3.26 11.74 -11.54
N ASN A 120 -2.48 10.69 -11.81
CA ASN A 120 -2.93 9.31 -11.65
C ASN A 120 -2.87 8.83 -10.20
N TYR A 121 -1.84 9.23 -9.44
CA TYR A 121 -1.66 8.79 -8.05
C TYR A 121 -2.13 9.82 -7.02
N GLY A 122 -2.26 11.09 -7.40
CA GLY A 122 -2.84 12.13 -6.54
C GLY A 122 -4.31 12.40 -6.80
N GLU A 123 -4.83 11.96 -7.95
CA GLU A 123 -6.15 12.38 -8.46
C GLU A 123 -6.26 13.93 -8.44
N GLU A 124 -5.12 14.64 -8.70
CA GLU A 124 -5.01 16.08 -8.61
C GLU A 124 -5.40 16.76 -9.92
N ARG A 125 -6.39 17.62 -9.88
CA ARG A 125 -6.93 18.32 -11.06
C ARG A 125 -5.97 19.35 -11.64
N PHE A 126 -5.09 19.90 -10.81
CA PHE A 126 -4.11 20.91 -11.20
C PHE A 126 -2.74 20.31 -11.54
N SER A 127 -2.66 19.00 -11.75
CA SER A 127 -1.42 18.25 -12.00
C SER A 127 -0.52 18.88 -13.06
N ARG A 128 -1.10 19.29 -14.20
CA ARG A 128 -0.36 19.95 -15.29
C ARG A 128 0.25 21.30 -14.89
N ALA A 129 -0.48 22.10 -14.12
CA ALA A 129 0.02 23.38 -13.64
C ALA A 129 1.17 23.17 -12.63
N ILE A 130 1.02 22.17 -11.73
CA ILE A 130 2.05 21.81 -10.76
C ILE A 130 3.30 21.28 -11.48
N ALA A 131 3.16 20.37 -12.45
CA ALA A 131 4.28 19.82 -13.21
C ALA A 131 5.09 20.93 -13.93
N ARG A 132 4.38 21.82 -14.62
CA ARG A 132 5.02 22.99 -15.28
C ARG A 132 5.75 23.87 -14.30
N ALA A 133 5.15 24.17 -13.13
CA ALA A 133 5.77 24.99 -12.10
C ALA A 133 7.01 24.32 -11.50
N ILE A 134 6.99 23.01 -11.30
CA ILE A 134 8.14 22.22 -10.86
C ILE A 134 9.28 22.33 -11.86
N VAL A 135 9.02 22.08 -13.14
CA VAL A 135 10.05 22.14 -14.20
C VAL A 135 10.63 23.55 -14.34
N ALA A 136 9.80 24.59 -14.26
CA ALA A 136 10.28 25.98 -14.29
C ALA A 136 11.16 26.30 -13.06
N GLN A 137 10.68 25.97 -11.86
CA GLN A 137 11.37 26.30 -10.61
C GLN A 137 12.71 25.57 -10.46
N ARG A 138 12.80 24.29 -10.86
CA ARG A 138 14.05 23.51 -10.73
C ARG A 138 15.18 24.05 -11.62
N GLY A 139 14.84 24.75 -12.70
CA GLY A 139 15.80 25.43 -13.56
C GLY A 139 16.49 26.62 -12.86
N GLU A 140 15.85 27.20 -11.85
CA GLU A 140 16.38 28.32 -11.06
C GLU A 140 17.00 27.85 -9.75
N THR A 141 16.29 26.93 -9.05
CA THR A 141 16.68 26.44 -7.73
C THR A 141 16.22 25.00 -7.56
N PRO A 142 17.08 24.07 -7.10
CA PRO A 142 16.70 22.68 -6.84
C PRO A 142 15.51 22.57 -5.90
N ILE A 143 14.61 21.61 -6.19
CA ILE A 143 13.46 21.29 -5.35
C ILE A 143 13.86 20.11 -4.45
N ASP A 144 14.67 20.39 -3.46
CA ASP A 144 15.33 19.42 -2.57
C ASP A 144 14.69 19.35 -1.17
N THR A 145 13.71 20.23 -0.88
CA THR A 145 13.02 20.22 0.42
C THR A 145 11.51 20.15 0.28
N THR A 146 10.89 19.63 1.34
CA THR A 146 9.43 19.47 1.45
C THR A 146 8.71 20.80 1.34
N SER A 147 9.25 21.89 1.92
CA SER A 147 8.62 23.21 1.88
C SER A 147 8.64 23.82 0.48
N LYS A 148 9.70 23.60 -0.32
CA LYS A 148 9.76 24.07 -1.70
C LYS A 148 8.67 23.42 -2.55
N LEU A 149 8.54 22.09 -2.48
CA LEU A 149 7.49 21.37 -3.20
C LEU A 149 6.09 21.77 -2.74
N ALA A 150 5.86 21.91 -1.43
CA ALA A 150 4.58 22.31 -0.88
C ALA A 150 4.15 23.71 -1.34
N LYS A 151 5.10 24.68 -1.40
CA LYS A 151 4.85 26.02 -1.92
C LYS A 151 4.40 26.01 -3.37
N ILE A 152 5.09 25.23 -4.22
CA ILE A 152 4.74 25.09 -5.65
C ILE A 152 3.33 24.54 -5.79
N ALA A 153 3.01 23.45 -5.09
CA ALA A 153 1.69 22.86 -5.13
C ALA A 153 0.60 23.85 -4.66
N ALA A 154 0.84 24.55 -3.54
CA ALA A 154 -0.12 25.50 -2.98
C ALA A 154 -0.37 26.72 -3.89
N GLN A 155 0.60 27.15 -4.67
CA GLN A 155 0.46 28.24 -5.65
C GLN A 155 -0.39 27.83 -6.86
N CYS A 156 -0.34 26.56 -7.26
CA CYS A 156 -1.05 26.04 -8.41
C CYS A 156 -2.49 25.61 -8.11
N VAL A 157 -2.76 25.13 -6.89
CA VAL A 157 -4.07 24.61 -6.49
C VAL A 157 -5.01 25.78 -6.11
N ARG A 158 -5.94 26.08 -7.00
CA ARG A 158 -6.88 27.23 -6.84
C ARG A 158 -8.08 26.92 -5.95
N THR A 159 -8.47 25.66 -5.84
CA THR A 159 -9.63 25.22 -5.05
C THR A 159 -9.17 24.57 -3.75
N ARG A 160 -9.63 25.09 -2.62
CA ARG A 160 -9.32 24.51 -1.30
C ARG A 160 -10.46 23.60 -0.86
N GLU A 161 -10.20 22.34 -0.71
CA GLU A 161 -11.09 21.43 0.01
C GLU A 161 -10.98 21.71 1.52
N ARG A 162 -12.13 21.81 2.20
CA ARG A 162 -12.16 22.15 3.63
C ARG A 162 -11.42 21.06 4.44
N GLY A 163 -10.37 21.45 5.14
CA GLY A 163 -9.58 20.53 6.00
C GLY A 163 -8.50 19.73 5.29
N GLN A 164 -8.21 20.01 4.01
CA GLN A 164 -7.10 19.39 3.28
C GLN A 164 -6.11 20.47 2.79
N ASP A 165 -4.81 20.23 3.04
CA ASP A 165 -3.76 21.08 2.53
C ASP A 165 -3.60 20.89 1.01
N PRO A 166 -3.41 21.95 0.22
CA PRO A 166 -3.24 21.87 -1.24
C PRO A 166 -2.11 20.94 -1.69
N ALA A 167 -1.05 20.78 -0.88
CA ALA A 167 0.08 19.93 -1.22
C ALA A 167 -0.19 18.43 -0.99
N THR A 168 -1.23 18.07 -0.24
CA THR A 168 -1.48 16.68 0.19
C THR A 168 -1.50 15.69 -0.97
N ARG A 169 -2.24 15.99 -2.03
CA ARG A 169 -2.39 15.12 -3.20
C ARG A 169 -1.10 14.97 -3.98
N THR A 170 -0.33 16.06 -4.10
CA THR A 170 0.99 16.06 -4.75
C THR A 170 1.98 15.18 -3.97
N PHE A 171 2.05 15.32 -2.65
CA PHE A 171 2.90 14.51 -1.79
C PHE A 171 2.49 13.02 -1.83
N GLN A 172 1.20 12.73 -1.75
CA GLN A 172 0.68 11.36 -1.90
C GLN A 172 1.10 10.75 -3.24
N ALA A 173 0.93 11.49 -4.34
CA ALA A 173 1.25 10.99 -5.67
C ALA A 173 2.73 10.63 -5.83
N ILE A 174 3.61 11.53 -5.42
CA ILE A 174 5.07 11.32 -5.53
C ILE A 174 5.49 10.17 -4.61
N ARG A 175 4.97 10.09 -3.39
CA ARG A 175 5.23 8.99 -2.46
C ARG A 175 4.85 7.63 -3.07
N ILE A 176 3.64 7.51 -3.59
CA ILE A 176 3.15 6.27 -4.23
C ILE A 176 4.06 5.86 -5.38
N PHE A 177 4.48 6.82 -6.20
CA PHE A 177 5.35 6.58 -7.34
C PHE A 177 6.75 6.13 -6.91
N ILE A 178 7.41 6.88 -6.02
CA ILE A 178 8.78 6.59 -5.55
C ILE A 178 8.86 5.20 -4.91
N ASN A 179 7.83 4.80 -4.17
CA ASN A 179 7.80 3.52 -3.46
C ASN A 179 7.12 2.40 -4.24
N ARG A 180 6.58 2.68 -5.45
CA ARG A 180 5.83 1.73 -6.28
C ARG A 180 4.70 1.05 -5.54
N GLU A 181 4.00 1.79 -4.66
CA GLU A 181 3.06 1.23 -3.70
C GLU A 181 1.94 0.43 -4.36
N LEU A 182 1.35 0.95 -5.45
CA LEU A 182 0.25 0.27 -6.14
C LEU A 182 0.73 -0.97 -6.93
N ASP A 183 1.93 -0.92 -7.52
CA ASP A 183 2.54 -2.07 -8.20
C ASP A 183 2.77 -3.23 -7.23
N GLU A 184 3.26 -2.92 -6.03
CA GLU A 184 3.47 -3.90 -4.96
C GLU A 184 2.16 -4.58 -4.54
N ILE A 185 1.07 -3.81 -4.42
CA ILE A 185 -0.25 -4.35 -4.09
C ILE A 185 -0.73 -5.28 -5.20
N GLN A 186 -0.62 -4.87 -6.45
CA GLN A 186 -1.02 -5.69 -7.60
C GLN A 186 -0.22 -6.99 -7.68
N ALA A 187 1.07 -6.93 -7.38
CA ALA A 187 1.94 -8.10 -7.41
C ALA A 187 1.66 -9.07 -6.26
N VAL A 188 1.40 -8.57 -5.04
CA VAL A 188 1.30 -9.42 -3.85
C VAL A 188 -0.05 -10.09 -3.67
N LEU A 189 -1.14 -9.45 -4.08
CA LEU A 189 -2.49 -10.00 -3.86
C LEU A 189 -2.66 -11.40 -4.48
N PRO A 190 -2.30 -11.66 -5.76
CA PRO A 190 -2.37 -13.00 -6.33
C PRO A 190 -1.42 -13.98 -5.64
N GLN A 191 -0.18 -13.58 -5.33
CA GLN A 191 0.78 -14.43 -4.64
C GLN A 191 0.25 -14.87 -3.27
N ALA A 192 -0.37 -13.96 -2.53
CA ALA A 192 -0.96 -14.26 -1.22
C ALA A 192 -2.10 -15.29 -1.34
N VAL A 193 -3.01 -15.11 -2.31
CA VAL A 193 -4.15 -16.03 -2.51
C VAL A 193 -3.68 -17.43 -2.94
N GLU A 194 -2.65 -17.51 -3.78
CA GLU A 194 -2.06 -18.78 -4.21
C GLU A 194 -1.45 -19.55 -3.04
N ARG A 195 -0.86 -18.85 -2.07
CA ARG A 195 -0.24 -19.44 -0.87
C ARG A 195 -1.21 -19.72 0.29
N LEU A 196 -2.43 -19.18 0.25
CA LEU A 196 -3.39 -19.41 1.31
C LEU A 196 -3.92 -20.85 1.31
N ASN A 197 -3.91 -21.49 2.47
CA ASN A 197 -4.66 -22.71 2.75
C ASN A 197 -6.16 -22.50 2.51
N LEU A 198 -6.90 -23.58 2.26
CA LEU A 198 -8.36 -23.54 2.26
C LEU A 198 -8.88 -23.05 3.62
N GLY A 199 -9.78 -22.06 3.60
CA GLY A 199 -10.25 -21.36 4.79
C GLY A 199 -9.29 -20.29 5.31
N GLY A 200 -8.07 -20.19 4.75
CA GLY A 200 -7.11 -19.13 5.08
C GLY A 200 -7.63 -17.75 4.68
N ARG A 201 -7.16 -16.70 5.36
CA ARG A 201 -7.70 -15.36 5.23
C ARG A 201 -6.70 -14.35 4.71
N LEU A 202 -7.14 -13.59 3.72
CA LEU A 202 -6.50 -12.38 3.24
C LEU A 202 -7.19 -11.19 3.92
N ALA A 203 -6.44 -10.41 4.69
CA ALA A 203 -6.90 -9.16 5.31
C ALA A 203 -6.02 -8.01 4.80
N VAL A 204 -6.65 -6.94 4.30
CA VAL A 204 -5.92 -5.78 3.77
C VAL A 204 -6.50 -4.50 4.33
N ILE A 205 -5.64 -3.68 4.92
CA ILE A 205 -5.96 -2.33 5.43
C ILE A 205 -5.41 -1.33 4.43
N ALA A 206 -6.29 -0.53 3.84
CA ALA A 206 -5.97 0.56 2.92
C ALA A 206 -6.25 1.92 3.58
N PHE A 207 -5.47 2.95 3.23
CA PHE A 207 -5.60 4.30 3.80
C PHE A 207 -6.03 5.35 2.78
N HIS A 208 -6.02 5.04 1.49
CA HIS A 208 -6.52 5.92 0.44
C HIS A 208 -7.30 5.17 -0.65
N SER A 209 -8.04 5.96 -1.45
CA SER A 209 -8.98 5.45 -2.45
C SER A 209 -8.36 4.53 -3.50
N LEU A 210 -7.12 4.76 -3.92
CA LEU A 210 -6.46 3.96 -4.95
C LEU A 210 -6.13 2.56 -4.43
N GLU A 211 -5.58 2.46 -3.22
CA GLU A 211 -5.33 1.16 -2.57
C GLU A 211 -6.63 0.38 -2.40
N ASP A 212 -7.63 1.02 -1.77
CA ASP A 212 -8.93 0.37 -1.53
C ASP A 212 -9.61 -0.09 -2.83
N ARG A 213 -9.47 0.70 -3.90
CA ARG A 213 -10.01 0.37 -5.22
C ARG A 213 -9.37 -0.90 -5.79
N LEU A 214 -8.04 -1.03 -5.74
CA LEU A 214 -7.32 -2.22 -6.21
C LEU A 214 -7.74 -3.47 -5.42
N VAL A 215 -7.72 -3.39 -4.09
CA VAL A 215 -8.10 -4.50 -3.22
C VAL A 215 -9.56 -4.91 -3.44
N LYS A 216 -10.45 -3.93 -3.53
CA LYS A 216 -11.88 -4.17 -3.80
C LYS A 216 -12.10 -4.85 -5.14
N GLN A 217 -11.44 -4.36 -6.20
CA GLN A 217 -11.56 -4.92 -7.54
C GLN A 217 -11.01 -6.35 -7.58
N PHE A 218 -9.85 -6.60 -6.99
CA PHE A 218 -9.25 -7.92 -6.89
C PHE A 218 -10.18 -8.90 -6.15
N ILE A 219 -10.62 -8.57 -4.94
CA ILE A 219 -11.53 -9.45 -4.18
C ILE A 219 -12.81 -9.70 -4.96
N ARG A 220 -13.40 -8.67 -5.59
CA ARG A 220 -14.61 -8.84 -6.39
C ARG A 220 -14.40 -9.77 -7.58
N GLN A 221 -13.31 -9.61 -8.30
CA GLN A 221 -12.98 -10.43 -9.46
C GLN A 221 -12.91 -11.91 -9.11
N TYR A 222 -12.28 -12.25 -7.99
CA TYR A 222 -12.06 -13.62 -7.58
C TYR A 222 -13.10 -14.18 -6.59
N ALA A 223 -14.04 -13.36 -6.11
CA ALA A 223 -15.14 -13.75 -5.25
C ALA A 223 -16.50 -13.86 -5.99
N THR A 224 -16.50 -13.67 -7.31
CA THR A 224 -17.72 -13.80 -8.13
C THR A 224 -17.42 -14.67 -9.33
N HIS A 225 -18.43 -15.40 -9.80
CA HIS A 225 -18.31 -16.12 -11.07
C HIS A 225 -18.19 -15.14 -12.24
N ALA A 226 -17.46 -15.53 -13.27
CA ALA A 226 -17.50 -14.82 -14.53
C ALA A 226 -18.94 -14.83 -15.07
N PRO A 227 -19.39 -13.75 -15.73
CA PRO A 227 -20.73 -13.72 -16.32
C PRO A 227 -20.89 -14.87 -17.32
N LEU A 228 -21.86 -15.71 -17.09
CA LEU A 228 -22.18 -16.79 -18.03
C LEU A 228 -22.76 -16.21 -19.31
N PRO A 229 -22.44 -16.78 -20.49
CA PRO A 229 -23.12 -16.45 -21.71
C PRO A 229 -24.62 -16.68 -21.59
N LYS A 230 -25.45 -15.81 -22.18
CA LYS A 230 -26.92 -15.89 -22.08
C LYS A 230 -27.53 -17.22 -22.55
N TRP A 231 -26.78 -17.98 -23.34
CA TRP A 231 -27.20 -19.30 -23.84
C TRP A 231 -26.77 -20.46 -22.93
N ALA A 232 -25.94 -20.22 -21.93
CA ALA A 232 -25.50 -21.27 -21.02
C ALA A 232 -26.65 -21.70 -20.11
N MET A 233 -27.07 -22.94 -20.24
CA MET A 233 -28.10 -23.56 -19.40
C MET A 233 -27.53 -24.10 -18.06
N VAL A 234 -26.50 -23.45 -17.51
CA VAL A 234 -25.86 -23.82 -16.25
C VAL A 234 -26.33 -22.86 -15.18
N ARG A 235 -26.85 -23.39 -14.05
CA ARG A 235 -27.20 -22.55 -12.90
C ARG A 235 -25.94 -22.17 -12.14
N GLU A 236 -25.90 -20.98 -11.58
CA GLU A 236 -24.78 -20.50 -10.77
C GLU A 236 -24.44 -21.46 -9.61
N ALA A 237 -25.45 -22.12 -9.04
CA ALA A 237 -25.32 -23.14 -7.98
C ALA A 237 -24.57 -24.41 -8.42
N ASP A 238 -24.52 -24.69 -9.73
CA ASP A 238 -23.87 -25.89 -10.29
C ASP A 238 -22.41 -25.60 -10.70
N LEU A 239 -21.94 -24.34 -10.54
CA LEU A 239 -20.57 -23.96 -10.80
C LEU A 239 -19.66 -24.28 -9.60
N PRO A 240 -18.38 -24.61 -9.82
CA PRO A 240 -17.43 -24.70 -8.74
C PRO A 240 -17.35 -23.33 -8.02
N PRO A 241 -17.13 -23.30 -6.70
CA PRO A 241 -17.09 -22.04 -5.97
C PRO A 241 -15.99 -21.11 -6.53
N PRO A 242 -16.19 -19.79 -6.51
CA PRO A 242 -15.11 -18.85 -6.84
C PRO A 242 -13.93 -19.04 -5.89
N PRO A 243 -12.68 -18.76 -6.31
CA PRO A 243 -11.50 -19.02 -5.48
C PRO A 243 -11.44 -18.23 -4.17
N LEU A 244 -12.17 -17.13 -4.08
CA LEU A 244 -12.30 -16.32 -2.86
C LEU A 244 -13.77 -16.20 -2.45
N ARG A 245 -13.97 -15.96 -1.17
CA ARG A 245 -15.24 -15.51 -0.59
C ARG A 245 -14.99 -14.22 0.19
N ALA A 246 -15.65 -13.12 -0.20
CA ALA A 246 -15.58 -11.88 0.56
C ALA A 246 -16.22 -12.07 1.95
N ILE A 247 -15.53 -11.65 3.01
CA ILE A 247 -16.02 -11.75 4.38
C ILE A 247 -16.60 -10.40 4.82
N GLY A 248 -17.91 -10.31 4.78
CA GLY A 248 -18.63 -9.09 5.14
C GLY A 248 -18.41 -7.94 4.14
N LYS A 249 -18.69 -6.73 4.61
CA LYS A 249 -18.45 -5.47 3.88
C LYS A 249 -17.12 -4.87 4.32
N ALA A 250 -16.67 -3.82 3.62
CA ALA A 250 -15.54 -3.01 4.06
C ALA A 250 -15.78 -2.46 5.48
N ILE A 251 -14.82 -2.67 6.36
CA ILE A 251 -14.86 -2.22 7.76
C ILE A 251 -14.05 -0.93 7.85
N LYS A 252 -14.65 0.10 8.43
CA LYS A 252 -14.01 1.39 8.70
C LYS A 252 -13.76 1.53 10.20
N ALA A 253 -12.78 2.35 10.55
CA ALA A 253 -12.52 2.69 11.95
C ALA A 253 -13.77 3.28 12.62
N SER A 254 -14.03 2.88 13.85
CA SER A 254 -15.13 3.43 14.65
C SER A 254 -14.81 4.86 15.09
N GLY A 255 -15.84 5.63 15.48
CA GLY A 255 -15.64 6.97 16.02
C GLY A 255 -14.73 6.97 17.27
N ALA A 256 -14.84 5.97 18.12
CA ALA A 256 -13.98 5.82 19.29
C ALA A 256 -12.50 5.53 18.89
N GLU A 257 -12.31 4.69 17.90
CA GLU A 257 -10.98 4.40 17.36
C GLU A 257 -10.33 5.63 16.73
N VAL A 258 -11.09 6.39 15.94
CA VAL A 258 -10.62 7.65 15.33
C VAL A 258 -10.28 8.70 16.39
N ALA A 259 -11.05 8.77 17.48
CA ALA A 259 -10.76 9.67 18.59
C ALA A 259 -9.45 9.31 19.32
N ALA A 260 -9.19 8.00 19.49
CA ALA A 260 -7.94 7.50 20.08
C ALA A 260 -6.75 7.56 19.10
N ASN A 261 -7.00 7.34 17.81
CA ASN A 261 -5.99 7.37 16.76
C ASN A 261 -6.53 8.08 15.50
N PRO A 262 -6.34 9.40 15.37
CA PRO A 262 -6.85 10.17 14.22
C PRO A 262 -6.34 9.67 12.86
N ARG A 263 -5.19 8.96 12.81
CA ARG A 263 -4.64 8.37 11.57
C ARG A 263 -5.49 7.20 11.05
N ALA A 264 -6.28 6.56 11.91
CA ALA A 264 -7.21 5.50 11.51
C ALA A 264 -8.43 6.01 10.72
N ARG A 265 -8.68 7.33 10.66
CA ARG A 265 -9.87 7.92 10.02
C ARG A 265 -10.10 7.44 8.59
N SER A 266 -9.04 7.26 7.82
CA SER A 266 -9.11 6.85 6.41
C SER A 266 -8.94 5.34 6.22
N ALA A 267 -8.69 4.58 7.29
CA ALA A 267 -8.46 3.15 7.22
C ALA A 267 -9.73 2.40 6.75
N VAL A 268 -9.53 1.49 5.81
CA VAL A 268 -10.57 0.59 5.28
C VAL A 268 -10.02 -0.82 5.28
N LEU A 269 -10.55 -1.71 6.11
CA LEU A 269 -10.21 -3.12 6.14
C LEU A 269 -11.14 -3.92 5.23
N ARG A 270 -10.55 -4.73 4.35
CA ARG A 270 -11.24 -5.75 3.57
C ARG A 270 -10.70 -7.13 3.89
N VAL A 271 -11.61 -8.10 3.98
CA VAL A 271 -11.25 -9.49 4.28
C VAL A 271 -11.86 -10.41 3.24
N ALA A 272 -11.06 -11.37 2.77
CA ALA A 272 -11.53 -12.47 1.94
C ALA A 272 -10.99 -13.79 2.50
N GLU A 273 -11.69 -14.88 2.20
CA GLU A 273 -11.33 -16.24 2.61
C GLU A 273 -11.06 -17.09 1.36
N ARG A 274 -10.01 -17.89 1.39
CA ARG A 274 -9.67 -18.87 0.35
C ARG A 274 -10.67 -20.02 0.36
N THR A 275 -11.28 -20.29 -0.78
CA THR A 275 -12.23 -21.41 -0.97
C THR A 275 -11.57 -22.54 -1.75
N ALA A 276 -12.32 -23.64 -2.01
CA ALA A 276 -11.86 -24.74 -2.85
C ALA A 276 -11.85 -24.43 -4.36
N GLY A 277 -12.29 -23.22 -4.76
CA GLY A 277 -12.28 -22.82 -6.17
C GLY A 277 -10.87 -22.73 -6.73
N GLN A 278 -10.72 -23.09 -8.00
CA GLN A 278 -9.43 -22.98 -8.69
C GLN A 278 -9.04 -21.51 -8.79
N PHE A 279 -7.79 -21.19 -8.49
CA PHE A 279 -7.24 -19.85 -8.61
C PHE A 279 -6.23 -19.82 -9.75
N ASP A 280 -6.66 -19.27 -10.89
CA ASP A 280 -5.81 -19.02 -12.04
C ASP A 280 -5.62 -17.51 -12.15
N PHE A 281 -4.44 -17.02 -11.78
CA PHE A 281 -4.09 -15.63 -11.97
C PHE A 281 -3.72 -15.40 -13.44
N GLN A 282 -4.59 -14.73 -14.16
CA GLN A 282 -4.26 -14.17 -15.46
C GLN A 282 -3.81 -12.73 -15.26
N ALA A 283 -2.52 -12.48 -15.49
CA ALA A 283 -2.03 -11.12 -15.59
C ALA A 283 -2.77 -10.42 -16.74
N ALA A 284 -3.46 -9.31 -16.43
CA ALA A 284 -4.14 -8.49 -17.41
C ALA A 284 -3.15 -7.67 -18.24
#